data_e38bd740eeaf2d40d2e3c6b514f3b305
#
_entry.id   e38bd740eeaf2d40d2e3c6b514f3b305
#
_cell.length_a   1.000
_cell.length_b   1.000
_cell.length_c   1.000
_cell.angle_alpha   90.00
_cell.angle_beta   90.00
_cell.angle_gamma   90.00
#
_symmetry.space_group_name_H-M   'P 1'
#
loop_
_entity.id
_entity.type
_entity.pdbx_description
1 polymer ?
#
loop_
_entity_poly.entity_id
_entity_poly.type
_entity_poly.pdbx_seq_one_letter_code
_entity_poly.pdbx_strand_id
1 'polypeptide(L)'
;MPPTAAFCPACGWSMRPLPQKDRVLGALAYFTLLPAGVLLILPAFRAHRFIRFHAWQSVLIWGVFFVLIIISLSLSNVAAPIVLLLFGILIVLAMLFLWIVLSIKAWQGERFEVPWFGDLAGRLP
;
A
#
# COMPACT_ATOMS: atom_id res chain seq x y z
N MET A 1 -6.28 -9.90 -28.61
CA MET A 1 -5.96 -10.74 -27.43
C MET A 1 -6.78 -12.02 -27.47
N PRO A 2 -6.16 -13.17 -27.20
CA PRO A 2 -6.95 -14.40 -27.09
C PRO A 2 -7.92 -14.29 -25.91
N PRO A 3 -9.20 -14.61 -26.08
CA PRO A 3 -10.22 -14.49 -25.01
C PRO A 3 -9.97 -15.46 -23.84
N THR A 4 -9.07 -16.42 -24.02
CA THR A 4 -8.68 -17.40 -22.99
C THR A 4 -7.45 -16.99 -22.18
N ALA A 5 -6.81 -15.86 -22.50
CA ALA A 5 -5.63 -15.40 -21.76
C ALA A 5 -5.98 -15.06 -20.31
N ALA A 6 -5.27 -15.66 -19.36
CA ALA A 6 -5.43 -15.39 -17.94
C ALA A 6 -4.74 -14.09 -17.51
N PHE A 7 -3.70 -13.68 -18.24
CA PHE A 7 -2.87 -12.52 -17.93
C PHE A 7 -2.67 -11.64 -19.16
N CYS A 8 -2.59 -10.35 -18.94
CA CYS A 8 -2.25 -9.39 -19.98
C CYS A 8 -0.82 -9.62 -20.47
N PRO A 9 -0.58 -9.83 -21.80
CA PRO A 9 0.77 -10.04 -22.33
C PRO A 9 1.67 -8.80 -22.22
N ALA A 10 1.07 -7.61 -22.17
CA ALA A 10 1.82 -6.36 -22.10
C ALA A 10 2.31 -6.01 -20.68
N CYS A 11 1.48 -6.24 -19.65
CA CYS A 11 1.77 -5.84 -18.27
C CYS A 11 1.81 -7.02 -17.29
N GLY A 12 1.45 -8.23 -17.72
CA GLY A 12 1.38 -9.43 -16.88
C GLY A 12 0.27 -9.39 -15.83
N TRP A 13 -0.67 -8.46 -15.91
CA TRP A 13 -1.78 -8.35 -14.99
C TRP A 13 -2.86 -9.38 -15.27
N SER A 14 -3.50 -9.88 -14.21
CA SER A 14 -4.60 -10.85 -14.36
C SER A 14 -5.79 -10.22 -15.07
N MET A 15 -6.29 -10.89 -16.10
CA MET A 15 -7.50 -10.50 -16.84
C MET A 15 -8.76 -11.18 -16.30
N ARG A 16 -8.62 -12.15 -15.40
CA ARG A 16 -9.73 -12.81 -14.71
C ARG A 16 -10.07 -12.09 -13.43
N PRO A 17 -11.34 -12.16 -12.98
CA PRO A 17 -11.70 -11.67 -11.65
C PRO A 17 -10.81 -12.31 -10.60
N LEU A 18 -10.27 -11.49 -9.70
CA LEU A 18 -9.42 -11.97 -8.63
C LEU A 18 -10.22 -12.82 -7.63
N PRO A 19 -9.67 -13.94 -7.14
CA PRO A 19 -10.28 -14.70 -6.06
C PRO A 19 -10.50 -13.82 -4.83
N GLN A 20 -11.56 -14.11 -4.08
CA GLN A 20 -11.88 -13.35 -2.87
C GLN A 20 -10.70 -13.34 -1.87
N LYS A 21 -9.99 -14.46 -1.74
CA LYS A 21 -8.80 -14.55 -0.88
C LYS A 21 -7.72 -13.53 -1.22
N ASP A 22 -7.48 -13.30 -2.51
CA ASP A 22 -6.43 -12.36 -2.96
C ASP A 22 -6.84 -10.91 -2.68
N ARG A 23 -8.14 -10.59 -2.80
CA ARG A 23 -8.68 -9.28 -2.43
C ARG A 23 -8.57 -9.03 -0.93
N VAL A 24 -8.89 -10.03 -0.11
CA VAL A 24 -8.76 -9.96 1.35
C VAL A 24 -7.30 -9.76 1.74
N LEU A 25 -6.38 -10.51 1.17
CA LEU A 25 -4.95 -10.38 1.45
C LEU A 25 -4.40 -9.02 1.01
N GLY A 26 -4.83 -8.51 -0.15
CA GLY A 26 -4.48 -7.18 -0.60
C GLY A 26 -4.97 -6.08 0.35
N ALA A 27 -6.19 -6.19 0.85
CA ALA A 27 -6.74 -5.27 1.85
C ALA A 27 -6.02 -5.38 3.20
N LEU A 28 -5.69 -6.59 3.65
CA LEU A 28 -4.92 -6.82 4.86
C LEU A 28 -3.51 -6.25 4.79
N ALA A 29 -2.91 -6.17 3.61
CA ALA A 29 -1.60 -5.55 3.42
C ALA A 29 -1.56 -4.09 3.88
N TYR A 30 -2.69 -3.39 3.85
CA TYR A 30 -2.78 -2.01 4.30
C TYR A 30 -3.08 -1.86 5.79
N PHE A 31 -3.46 -2.93 6.46
CA PHE A 31 -3.84 -2.88 7.88
C PHE A 31 -2.70 -2.39 8.77
N THR A 32 -1.50 -2.99 8.61
CA THR A 32 -0.27 -2.53 9.25
C THR A 32 0.94 -2.90 8.38
N LEU A 33 2.13 -2.44 8.79
CA LEU A 33 3.39 -2.84 8.17
C LEU A 33 3.67 -4.36 8.32
N LEU A 34 3.21 -4.98 9.41
CA LEU A 34 3.47 -6.40 9.70
C LEU A 34 2.84 -7.35 8.67
N PRO A 35 1.52 -7.29 8.36
CA PRO A 35 0.94 -8.13 7.31
C PRO A 35 1.60 -7.89 5.95
N ALA A 36 1.92 -6.66 5.59
CA ALA A 36 2.60 -6.35 4.34
C ALA A 36 3.98 -7.02 4.26
N GLY A 37 4.77 -6.92 5.33
CA GLY A 37 6.09 -7.57 5.42
C GLY A 37 5.98 -9.09 5.33
N VAL A 38 5.04 -9.70 6.04
CA VAL A 38 4.80 -11.15 6.00
C VAL A 38 4.42 -11.61 4.59
N LEU A 39 3.53 -10.88 3.91
CA LEU A 39 3.11 -11.21 2.55
C LEU A 39 4.27 -11.11 1.53
N LEU A 40 5.22 -10.21 1.76
CA LEU A 40 6.40 -10.09 0.89
C LEU A 40 7.44 -11.20 1.12
N ILE A 41 7.58 -11.66 2.37
CA ILE A 41 8.58 -12.67 2.75
C ILE A 41 8.12 -14.07 2.38
N LEU A 42 6.81 -14.38 2.50
CA LEU A 42 6.29 -15.71 2.27
C LEU A 42 6.46 -16.16 0.81
N PRO A 43 7.10 -17.33 0.58
CA PRO A 43 7.29 -17.86 -0.78
C PRO A 43 5.97 -18.13 -1.50
N ALA A 44 4.91 -18.46 -0.76
CA ALA A 44 3.58 -18.76 -1.30
C ALA A 44 2.99 -17.61 -2.12
N PHE A 45 3.36 -16.36 -1.83
CA PHE A 45 2.82 -15.17 -2.49
C PHE A 45 3.75 -14.55 -3.53
N ARG A 46 4.92 -15.14 -3.78
CA ARG A 46 5.90 -14.59 -4.74
C ARG A 46 5.34 -14.46 -6.16
N ALA A 47 4.47 -15.35 -6.57
CA ALA A 47 3.84 -15.33 -7.89
C ALA A 47 2.60 -14.42 -7.99
N HIS A 48 2.06 -13.98 -6.86
CA HIS A 48 0.83 -13.18 -6.80
C HIS A 48 1.12 -11.68 -6.93
N ARG A 49 1.19 -11.18 -8.16
CA ARG A 49 1.53 -9.78 -8.45
C ARG A 49 0.60 -8.77 -7.77
N PHE A 50 -0.71 -9.07 -7.69
CA PHE A 50 -1.69 -8.22 -7.03
C PHE A 50 -1.36 -8.01 -5.55
N ILE A 51 -1.13 -9.10 -4.81
CA ILE A 51 -0.80 -9.06 -3.38
C ILE A 51 0.53 -8.34 -3.15
N ARG A 52 1.53 -8.66 -3.96
CA ARG A 52 2.86 -8.03 -3.85
C ARG A 52 2.81 -6.53 -4.12
N PHE A 53 2.07 -6.11 -5.13
CA PHE A 53 1.88 -4.69 -5.44
C PHE A 53 1.32 -3.93 -4.24
N HIS A 54 0.21 -4.42 -3.66
CA HIS A 54 -0.41 -3.78 -2.51
C HIS A 54 0.47 -3.84 -1.26
N ALA A 55 1.20 -4.94 -1.04
CA ALA A 55 2.13 -5.06 0.06
C ALA A 55 3.29 -4.07 -0.04
N TRP A 56 3.91 -3.92 -1.22
CA TRP A 56 4.96 -2.92 -1.43
C TRP A 56 4.46 -1.49 -1.30
N GLN A 57 3.30 -1.18 -1.87
CA GLN A 57 2.70 0.14 -1.72
C GLN A 57 2.42 0.47 -0.25
N SER A 58 1.92 -0.49 0.53
CA SER A 58 1.72 -0.35 1.96
C SER A 58 3.03 -0.09 2.71
N VAL A 59 4.08 -0.86 2.44
CA VAL A 59 5.39 -0.67 3.06
C VAL A 59 5.94 0.73 2.79
N LEU A 60 5.83 1.21 1.55
CA LEU A 60 6.30 2.55 1.18
C LEU A 60 5.51 3.65 1.91
N ILE A 61 4.18 3.53 1.97
CA ILE A 61 3.31 4.50 2.65
C ILE A 61 3.62 4.53 4.15
N TRP A 62 3.70 3.38 4.81
CA TRP A 62 4.06 3.29 6.21
C TRP A 62 5.48 3.79 6.49
N GLY A 63 6.42 3.51 5.59
CA GLY A 63 7.79 4.02 5.68
C GLY A 63 7.83 5.54 5.71
N VAL A 64 7.14 6.20 4.79
CA VAL A 64 7.03 7.67 4.76
C VAL A 64 6.35 8.20 6.02
N PHE A 65 5.29 7.53 6.49
CA PHE A 65 4.60 7.91 7.72
C PHE A 65 5.55 7.91 8.93
N PHE A 66 6.36 6.85 9.10
CA PHE A 66 7.36 6.79 10.17
C PHE A 66 8.42 7.88 10.06
N VAL A 67 8.90 8.15 8.86
CA VAL A 67 9.86 9.25 8.62
C VAL A 67 9.27 10.60 9.04
N LEU A 68 8.02 10.87 8.66
CA LEU A 68 7.33 12.12 9.05
C LEU A 68 7.15 12.23 10.56
N ILE A 69 6.85 11.13 11.25
CA ILE A 69 6.77 11.12 12.72
C ILE A 69 8.14 11.45 13.33
N ILE A 70 9.21 10.81 12.86
CA ILE A 70 10.57 11.06 13.37
C ILE A 70 10.96 12.53 13.18
N ILE A 71 10.69 13.10 12.01
CA ILE A 71 10.93 14.50 11.72
C ILE A 71 10.13 15.39 12.68
N SER A 72 8.84 15.11 12.88
CA SER A 72 7.98 15.87 13.80
C SER A 72 8.53 15.84 15.23
N LEU A 73 8.96 14.67 15.72
CA LEU A 73 9.55 14.53 17.04
C LEU A 73 10.89 15.29 17.16
N SER A 74 11.70 15.27 16.11
CA SER A 74 12.98 16.00 16.09
C SER A 74 12.79 17.51 16.13
N LEU A 75 11.71 18.01 15.55
CA LEU A 75 11.37 19.44 15.56
C LEU A 75 10.67 19.90 16.85
N SER A 76 10.35 18.98 17.76
CA SER A 76 9.59 19.28 18.99
C SER A 76 10.28 20.29 19.91
N ASN A 77 11.60 20.44 19.82
CA ASN A 77 12.37 21.39 20.59
C ASN A 77 12.45 22.79 19.97
N VAL A 78 12.04 22.93 18.71
CA VAL A 78 12.22 24.18 17.93
C VAL A 78 10.88 24.79 17.55
N ALA A 79 9.87 23.98 17.26
CA ALA A 79 8.56 24.46 16.82
C ALA A 79 7.57 24.58 17.98
N ALA A 80 6.64 25.54 17.87
CA ALA A 80 5.57 25.70 18.85
C ALA A 80 4.74 24.41 18.99
N PRO A 81 4.42 23.97 20.20
CA PRO A 81 3.68 22.72 20.41
C PRO A 81 2.35 22.63 19.64
N ILE A 82 1.65 23.74 19.49
CA ILE A 82 0.40 23.78 18.75
C ILE A 82 0.58 23.49 17.26
N VAL A 83 1.66 23.96 16.65
CA VAL A 83 1.98 23.70 15.24
C VAL A 83 2.26 22.21 15.02
N LEU A 84 3.02 21.61 15.91
CA LEU A 84 3.32 20.16 15.86
C LEU A 84 2.07 19.32 16.08
N LEU A 85 1.19 19.72 16.98
CA LEU A 85 -0.07 19.04 17.22
C LEU A 85 -0.95 19.07 15.97
N LEU A 86 -1.14 20.25 15.36
CA LEU A 86 -1.93 20.40 14.14
C LEU A 86 -1.34 19.62 12.98
N PHE A 87 -0.02 19.66 12.82
CA PHE A 87 0.68 18.89 11.79
C PHE A 87 0.53 17.37 12.00
N GLY A 88 0.65 16.91 13.24
CA GLY A 88 0.43 15.50 13.60
C GLY A 88 -1.00 15.03 13.31
N ILE A 89 -2.00 15.84 13.66
CA ILE A 89 -3.40 15.55 13.34
C ILE A 89 -3.59 15.43 11.82
N LEU A 90 -3.03 16.35 11.05
CA LEU A 90 -3.12 16.34 9.59
C LEU A 90 -2.51 15.05 9.00
N ILE A 91 -1.34 14.64 9.48
CA ILE A 91 -0.67 13.39 9.05
C ILE A 91 -1.56 12.19 9.35
N VAL A 92 -2.09 12.09 10.57
CA VAL A 92 -2.95 10.96 10.98
C VAL A 92 -4.22 10.89 10.14
N LEU A 93 -4.87 12.02 9.90
CA LEU A 93 -6.08 12.08 9.07
C LEU A 93 -5.78 11.68 7.61
N ALA A 94 -4.68 12.16 7.05
CA ALA A 94 -4.25 11.79 5.70
C ALA A 94 -3.97 10.27 5.59
N MET A 95 -3.28 9.71 6.59
CA MET A 95 -3.01 8.28 6.65
C MET A 95 -4.28 7.44 6.79
N LEU A 96 -5.19 7.88 7.66
CA LEU A 96 -6.48 7.20 7.84
C LEU A 96 -7.29 7.20 6.53
N PHE A 97 -7.33 8.34 5.85
CA PHE A 97 -8.00 8.46 4.56
C PHE A 97 -7.40 7.53 3.50
N LEU A 98 -6.08 7.55 3.35
CA LEU A 98 -5.37 6.65 2.44
C LEU A 98 -5.61 5.19 2.79
N TRP A 99 -5.53 4.84 4.07
CA TRP A 99 -5.76 3.48 4.55
C TRP A 99 -7.15 2.98 4.17
N ILE A 100 -8.20 3.77 4.40
CA ILE A 100 -9.56 3.40 4.05
C ILE A 100 -9.71 3.23 2.54
N VAL A 101 -9.28 4.22 1.76
CA VAL A 101 -9.41 4.19 0.29
C VAL A 101 -8.67 3.00 -0.31
N LEU A 102 -7.43 2.78 0.08
CA LEU A 102 -6.60 1.71 -0.45
C LEU A 102 -7.11 0.32 -0.03
N SER A 103 -7.59 0.19 1.20
CA SER A 103 -8.19 -1.06 1.67
C SER A 103 -9.46 -1.41 0.89
N ILE A 104 -10.34 -0.43 0.65
CA ILE A 104 -11.55 -0.62 -0.15
C ILE A 104 -11.18 -0.98 -1.60
N LYS A 105 -10.24 -0.28 -2.21
CA LYS A 105 -9.80 -0.55 -3.58
C LYS A 105 -9.17 -1.93 -3.72
N ALA A 106 -8.34 -2.34 -2.79
CA ALA A 106 -7.80 -3.70 -2.75
C ALA A 106 -8.89 -4.76 -2.58
N TRP A 107 -9.87 -4.51 -1.72
CA TRP A 107 -11.02 -5.39 -1.57
C TRP A 107 -11.84 -5.53 -2.86
N GLN A 108 -12.00 -4.44 -3.62
CA GLN A 108 -12.66 -4.44 -4.92
C GLN A 108 -11.84 -5.15 -6.01
N GLY A 109 -10.60 -5.52 -5.72
CA GLY A 109 -9.69 -6.16 -6.66
C GLY A 109 -9.07 -5.18 -7.66
N GLU A 110 -9.15 -3.87 -7.41
CA GLU A 110 -8.57 -2.85 -8.25
C GLU A 110 -7.11 -2.59 -7.90
N ARG A 111 -6.30 -2.37 -8.94
CA ARG A 111 -4.92 -1.88 -8.80
C ARG A 111 -4.94 -0.35 -8.75
N PHE A 112 -5.29 0.20 -7.60
CA PHE A 112 -5.24 1.65 -7.38
C PHE A 112 -3.80 2.07 -7.06
N GLU A 113 -3.23 2.90 -7.90
CA GLU A 113 -1.87 3.40 -7.75
C GLU A 113 -1.89 4.79 -7.11
N VAL A 114 -1.31 4.89 -5.90
CA VAL A 114 -1.04 6.20 -5.31
C VAL A 114 0.06 6.87 -6.13
N PRO A 115 -0.05 8.17 -6.49
CA PRO A 115 1.00 8.86 -7.23
C PRO A 115 2.39 8.65 -6.59
N TRP A 116 3.37 8.30 -7.41
CA TRP A 116 4.75 7.94 -7.07
C TRP A 116 4.91 6.60 -6.32
N PHE A 117 4.12 6.35 -5.27
CA PHE A 117 4.21 5.09 -4.50
C PHE A 117 3.74 3.88 -5.31
N GLY A 118 2.65 4.04 -6.07
CA GLY A 118 2.14 2.97 -6.93
C GLY A 118 3.10 2.63 -8.06
N ASP A 119 3.65 3.63 -8.72
CA ASP A 119 4.66 3.43 -9.77
C ASP A 119 5.91 2.73 -9.22
N LEU A 120 6.41 3.17 -8.06
CA LEU A 120 7.56 2.55 -7.41
C LEU A 120 7.24 1.13 -6.97
N ALA A 121 6.08 0.89 -6.35
CA ALA A 121 5.65 -0.45 -5.93
C ALA A 121 5.50 -1.41 -7.12
N GLY A 122 5.06 -0.91 -8.27
CA GLY A 122 4.95 -1.70 -9.49
C GLY A 122 6.29 -2.11 -10.10
N ARG A 123 7.36 -1.40 -9.79
CA ARG A 123 8.74 -1.70 -10.26
C ARG A 123 9.51 -2.63 -9.32
N LEU A 124 9.07 -2.76 -8.08
CA LEU A 124 9.73 -3.62 -7.10
C LEU A 124 9.41 -5.10 -7.36
N PRO A 125 10.38 -5.99 -7.09
CA PRO A 125 10.25 -7.43 -7.35
C PRO A 125 9.22 -8.13 -6.48
#